data_b9bdf5b482fe252c55518f23e489fe31
#
_entry.id   b9bdf5b482fe252c55518f23e489fe31
#
_cell.length_a   1.000
_cell.length_b   1.000
_cell.length_c   1.000
_cell.angle_alpha   90.00
_cell.angle_beta   90.00
_cell.angle_gamma   90.00
#
_symmetry.space_group_name_H-M   'P 1'
#
loop_
_entity.id
_entity.type
_entity.pdbx_description
1 polymer ?
#
loop_
_entity_poly.entity_id
_entity_poly.type
_entity_poly.pdbx_seq_one_letter_code
_entity_poly.pdbx_strand_id
1 'polypeptide(L)'
;MIIDSHCHLLASRYNIPINEVIENCFAENVSLLLNIATKESEFNEILDISRKYKQIYNSVGIHPHETEHLDKGIFDRISKVISENDKTIAVGETGLDFYYNHSNKKSQIDSFE
;
A
#
# COMPACT_ATOMS: atom_id res chain seq x y z
N MET A 1 16.35 -2.61 17.12
CA MET A 1 15.69 -3.01 15.85
C MET A 1 14.25 -2.53 15.90
N ILE A 2 13.85 -1.71 14.95
CA ILE A 2 12.48 -1.20 14.81
C ILE A 2 11.92 -1.75 13.49
N ILE A 3 10.67 -2.22 13.51
CA ILE A 3 9.93 -2.64 12.31
C ILE A 3 8.69 -1.76 12.26
N ASP A 4 8.53 -1.00 11.18
CA ASP A 4 7.31 -0.27 10.91
C ASP A 4 6.42 -1.14 9.98
N SER A 5 5.35 -1.65 10.55
CA SER A 5 4.41 -2.53 9.84
C SER A 5 3.31 -1.81 9.06
N HIS A 6 3.29 -0.47 9.08
CA HIS A 6 2.30 0.32 8.35
C HIS A 6 2.81 1.72 8.05
N CYS A 7 3.38 1.91 6.88
CA CYS A 7 3.78 3.23 6.38
C CYS A 7 3.33 3.44 4.92
N HIS A 8 3.34 4.69 4.48
CA HIS A 8 2.99 5.07 3.12
C HIS A 8 4.15 5.83 2.48
N LEU A 9 5.12 5.09 1.95
CA LEU A 9 6.28 5.63 1.27
C LEU A 9 5.94 5.91 -0.21
N LEU A 10 5.32 7.05 -0.43
CA LEU A 10 4.94 7.57 -1.75
C LEU A 10 5.48 8.98 -1.90
N ALA A 11 6.08 9.30 -3.04
CA ALA A 11 6.70 10.61 -3.29
C ALA A 11 5.72 11.78 -3.06
N SER A 12 4.45 11.57 -3.37
CA SER A 12 3.40 12.58 -3.19
C SER A 12 3.09 12.95 -1.74
N ARG A 13 3.54 12.15 -0.78
CA ARG A 13 3.26 12.36 0.65
C ARG A 13 4.35 13.12 1.40
N TYR A 14 5.48 13.41 0.75
CA TYR A 14 6.64 14.03 1.37
C TYR A 14 7.10 15.27 0.61
N ASN A 15 7.67 16.22 1.34
CA ASN A 15 8.25 17.46 0.78
C ASN A 15 9.76 17.31 0.42
N ILE A 16 10.32 16.14 0.66
CA ILE A 16 11.70 15.77 0.31
C ILE A 16 11.68 14.51 -0.57
N PRO A 17 12.74 14.23 -1.32
CA PRO A 17 12.82 13.01 -2.14
C PRO A 17 12.58 11.74 -1.33
N ILE A 18 11.81 10.80 -1.88
CA ILE A 18 11.42 9.57 -1.17
C ILE A 18 12.62 8.71 -0.76
N ASN A 19 13.69 8.70 -1.55
CA ASN A 19 14.92 8.01 -1.20
C ASN A 19 15.58 8.61 0.06
N GLU A 20 15.53 9.92 0.24
CA GLU A 20 16.04 10.59 1.45
C GLU A 20 15.19 10.22 2.68
N VAL A 21 13.86 10.16 2.54
CA VAL A 21 12.97 9.68 3.61
C VAL A 21 13.37 8.27 4.04
N ILE A 22 13.55 7.36 3.09
CA ILE A 22 13.90 5.96 3.34
C ILE A 22 15.27 5.83 4.01
N GLU A 23 16.26 6.56 3.53
CA GLU A 23 17.62 6.57 4.10
C GLU A 23 17.61 7.11 5.52
N ASN A 24 16.83 8.14 5.82
CA ASN A 24 16.65 8.67 7.18
C ASN A 24 16.00 7.63 8.10
N CYS A 25 14.99 6.88 7.65
CA CYS A 25 14.42 5.79 8.45
C CYS A 25 15.48 4.76 8.84
N PHE A 26 16.33 4.35 7.90
CA PHE A 26 17.38 3.37 8.19
C PHE A 26 18.47 3.93 9.11
N ALA A 27 18.81 5.22 8.97
CA ALA A 27 19.75 5.91 9.88
C ALA A 27 19.24 5.94 11.32
N GLU A 28 17.91 6.01 11.52
CA GLU A 28 17.24 5.98 12.82
C GLU A 28 16.93 4.55 13.33
N ASN A 29 17.63 3.53 12.82
CA ASN A 29 17.51 2.12 13.21
C ASN A 29 16.17 1.45 12.87
N VAL A 30 15.39 1.98 11.93
CA VAL A 30 14.30 1.23 11.34
C VAL A 30 14.88 0.16 10.43
N SER A 31 14.63 -1.10 10.74
CA SER A 31 15.26 -2.25 10.09
C SER A 31 14.43 -2.83 8.95
N LEU A 32 13.11 -2.75 9.06
CA LEU A 32 12.15 -3.23 8.06
C LEU A 32 10.96 -2.25 7.99
N LEU A 33 10.44 -2.10 6.78
CA LEU A 33 9.27 -1.27 6.48
C LEU A 33 8.26 -2.07 5.66
N LEU A 34 6.98 -1.99 6.03
CA LEU A 34 5.88 -2.46 5.20
C LEU A 34 5.15 -1.24 4.59
N ASN A 35 5.40 -1.03 3.31
CA ASN A 35 4.82 0.07 2.53
C ASN A 35 3.44 -0.33 2.01
N ILE A 36 2.39 0.39 2.40
CA ILE A 36 0.99 0.05 2.17
C ILE A 36 0.41 0.91 1.06
N ALA A 37 -0.17 0.27 0.03
CA ALA A 37 -0.98 0.95 -0.97
C ALA A 37 -2.42 1.13 -0.47
N THR A 38 -3.05 2.22 -0.88
CA THR A 38 -4.47 2.50 -0.62
C THR A 38 -5.34 2.37 -1.86
N LYS A 39 -4.73 2.42 -3.04
CA LYS A 39 -5.40 2.34 -4.35
C LYS A 39 -4.46 1.86 -5.45
N GLU A 40 -5.04 1.41 -6.55
CA GLU A 40 -4.30 0.83 -7.68
C GLU A 40 -3.22 1.75 -8.26
N SER A 41 -3.49 3.04 -8.35
CA SER A 41 -2.52 4.00 -8.91
C SER A 41 -1.19 4.08 -8.15
N GLU A 42 -1.15 3.58 -6.92
CA GLU A 42 0.05 3.55 -6.06
C GLU A 42 0.88 2.26 -6.25
N PHE A 43 0.32 1.21 -6.84
CA PHE A 43 0.97 -0.11 -6.90
C PHE A 43 2.34 -0.08 -7.57
N ASN A 44 2.47 0.57 -8.72
CA ASN A 44 3.76 0.61 -9.42
C ASN A 44 4.86 1.27 -8.58
N GLU A 45 4.56 2.39 -7.93
CA GLU A 45 5.54 3.10 -7.10
C GLU A 45 5.99 2.27 -5.91
N ILE A 46 5.06 1.64 -5.17
CA ILE A 46 5.43 0.82 -4.01
C ILE A 46 6.20 -0.44 -4.40
N LEU A 47 5.88 -1.04 -5.54
CA LEU A 47 6.61 -2.19 -6.08
C LEU A 47 8.05 -1.80 -6.46
N ASP A 48 8.23 -0.66 -7.12
CA ASP A 48 9.55 -0.17 -7.50
C ASP A 48 10.42 0.15 -6.27
N ILE A 49 9.84 0.75 -5.24
CA ILE A 49 10.52 1.00 -3.97
C ILE A 49 10.95 -0.32 -3.31
N SER A 50 10.07 -1.31 -3.23
CA SER A 50 10.42 -2.60 -2.60
C SER A 50 11.44 -3.40 -3.39
N ARG A 51 11.50 -3.27 -4.72
CA ARG A 51 12.56 -3.85 -5.55
C ARG A 51 13.91 -3.20 -5.30
N LYS A 52 13.93 -1.89 -5.12
CA LYS A 52 15.15 -1.10 -4.90
C LYS A 52 15.75 -1.31 -3.51
N TYR A 53 14.90 -1.44 -2.48
CA TYR A 53 15.34 -1.53 -1.09
C TYR A 53 15.04 -2.90 -0.50
N LYS A 54 16.10 -3.63 -0.10
CA LYS A 54 15.99 -4.99 0.46
C LYS A 54 15.12 -5.07 1.71
N GLN A 55 15.12 -4.03 2.52
CA GLN A 55 14.41 -3.94 3.80
C GLN A 55 12.94 -3.51 3.67
N ILE A 56 12.47 -3.21 2.46
CA ILE A 56 11.10 -2.75 2.24
C ILE A 56 10.29 -3.86 1.58
N TYR A 57 9.19 -4.21 2.22
CA TYR A 57 8.11 -5.05 1.72
C TYR A 57 6.90 -4.20 1.39
N ASN A 58 5.90 -4.76 0.74
CA ASN A 58 4.70 -4.03 0.40
C ASN A 58 3.41 -4.84 0.62
N SER A 59 2.31 -4.11 0.70
CA SER A 59 0.95 -4.62 0.73
C SER A 59 0.14 -3.89 -0.33
N VAL A 60 -0.67 -4.61 -1.08
CA VAL A 60 -1.57 -4.05 -2.10
C VAL A 60 -3.02 -4.32 -1.74
N GLY A 61 -3.86 -3.31 -1.92
CA GLY A 61 -5.27 -3.39 -1.58
C GLY A 61 -5.99 -2.10 -1.95
N ILE A 62 -7.27 -2.03 -1.62
CA ILE A 62 -8.11 -0.87 -1.83
C ILE A 62 -8.65 -0.40 -0.49
N HIS A 63 -8.21 0.78 -0.07
CA HIS A 63 -8.69 1.43 1.15
C HIS A 63 -10.22 1.66 1.08
N PRO A 64 -10.97 1.54 2.18
CA PRO A 64 -12.41 1.74 2.18
C PRO A 64 -12.89 3.07 1.60
N HIS A 65 -12.06 4.11 1.65
CA HIS A 65 -12.38 5.42 1.04
C HIS A 65 -12.25 5.44 -0.49
N GLU A 66 -11.61 4.45 -1.09
CA GLU A 66 -11.28 4.38 -2.54
C GLU A 66 -12.11 3.30 -3.27
N THR A 67 -13.20 2.81 -2.64
CA THR A 67 -13.96 1.67 -3.17
C THR A 67 -15.04 2.05 -4.18
N GLU A 68 -15.34 3.34 -4.37
CA GLU A 68 -16.28 3.76 -5.40
C GLU A 68 -15.67 3.69 -6.79
N HIS A 69 -16.47 3.23 -7.74
CA HIS A 69 -16.09 3.13 -9.16
C HIS A 69 -14.93 2.17 -9.45
N LEU A 70 -14.77 1.12 -8.65
CA LEU A 70 -13.77 0.08 -8.93
C LEU A 70 -14.08 -0.62 -10.25
N ASP A 71 -13.04 -0.79 -11.05
CA ASP A 71 -13.05 -1.63 -12.22
C ASP A 71 -13.21 -3.12 -11.82
N LYS A 72 -14.05 -3.86 -12.55
CA LYS A 72 -14.30 -5.29 -12.30
C LYS A 72 -13.04 -6.16 -12.31
N GLY A 73 -11.98 -5.73 -13.02
CA GLY A 73 -10.71 -6.45 -13.12
C GLY A 73 -9.72 -6.14 -11.99
N ILE A 74 -10.06 -5.27 -11.03
CA ILE A 74 -9.11 -4.84 -9.99
C ILE A 74 -8.61 -6.02 -9.14
N PHE A 75 -9.46 -6.96 -8.80
CA PHE A 75 -9.09 -8.10 -7.95
C PHE A 75 -8.17 -9.09 -8.68
N ASP A 76 -8.37 -9.28 -9.99
CA ASP A 76 -7.46 -10.08 -10.82
C ASP A 76 -6.07 -9.43 -10.89
N ARG A 77 -6.02 -8.10 -11.00
CA ARG A 77 -4.75 -7.36 -11.01
C ARG A 77 -4.04 -7.39 -9.65
N ILE A 78 -4.78 -7.27 -8.55
CA ILE A 78 -4.23 -7.46 -7.20
C ILE A 78 -3.65 -8.87 -7.05
N SER A 79 -4.41 -9.90 -7.42
CA SER A 79 -3.98 -11.30 -7.38
C SER A 79 -2.71 -11.53 -8.21
N LYS A 80 -2.65 -10.91 -9.40
CA LYS A 80 -1.47 -10.97 -10.26
C LYS A 80 -0.25 -10.30 -9.60
N VAL A 81 -0.40 -9.11 -9.03
CA VAL A 81 0.68 -8.42 -8.31
C VAL A 81 1.23 -9.29 -7.19
N ILE A 82 0.37 -9.90 -6.40
CA ILE A 82 0.76 -10.78 -5.29
C ILE A 82 1.52 -12.00 -5.80
N SER A 83 1.04 -12.64 -6.86
CA SER A 83 1.66 -13.84 -7.41
C SER A 83 3.00 -13.61 -8.10
N GLU A 84 3.24 -12.40 -8.60
CA GLU A 84 4.45 -12.04 -9.36
C GLU A 84 5.51 -11.31 -8.55
N ASN A 85 5.24 -10.96 -7.27
CA ASN A 85 6.15 -10.16 -6.46
C ASN A 85 6.33 -10.74 -5.05
N ASP A 86 7.43 -11.41 -4.81
CA ASP A 86 7.77 -12.06 -3.52
C ASP A 86 7.80 -11.09 -2.33
N LYS A 87 7.94 -9.80 -2.58
CA LYS A 87 7.93 -8.76 -1.55
C LYS A 87 6.54 -8.19 -1.26
N THR A 88 5.52 -8.61 -2.00
CA THR A 88 4.12 -8.33 -1.67
C THR A 88 3.63 -9.38 -0.70
N ILE A 89 3.65 -9.07 0.58
CA ILE A 89 3.45 -10.04 1.67
C ILE A 89 2.08 -9.96 2.33
N ALA A 90 1.23 -9.03 1.91
CA ALA A 90 -0.11 -8.84 2.48
C ALA A 90 -1.08 -8.27 1.45
N VAL A 91 -2.38 -8.46 1.71
CA VAL A 91 -3.47 -7.76 1.06
C VAL A 91 -3.96 -6.66 2.00
N GLY A 92 -3.82 -5.44 1.58
CA GLY A 92 -4.20 -4.24 2.34
C GLY A 92 -3.60 -2.96 1.70
N GLU A 93 -4.07 -1.79 2.08
CA GLU A 93 -5.04 -1.53 3.14
C GLU A 93 -6.44 -1.87 2.65
N THR A 94 -7.23 -2.56 3.46
CA THR A 94 -8.61 -2.95 3.16
C THR A 94 -9.46 -2.68 4.39
N GLY A 95 -10.74 -2.88 4.27
CA GLY A 95 -11.58 -2.88 5.44
C GLY A 95 -12.82 -2.02 5.27
N LEU A 96 -13.53 -1.88 6.37
CA LEU A 96 -14.73 -1.10 6.43
C LEU A 96 -14.50 0.13 7.30
N ASP A 97 -14.79 1.28 6.76
CA ASP A 97 -14.77 2.55 7.48
C ASP A 97 -16.11 3.28 7.24
N PHE A 98 -17.02 3.13 8.18
CA PHE A 98 -18.33 3.76 8.12
C PHE A 98 -18.40 5.09 8.89
N TYR A 99 -17.29 5.53 9.46
CA TYR A 99 -17.20 6.82 10.13
C TYR A 99 -17.15 7.98 9.13
N TYR A 100 -16.31 7.86 8.08
CA TYR A 100 -16.26 8.80 6.98
C TYR A 100 -17.15 8.35 5.82
N ASN A 101 -17.73 9.31 5.08
CA ASN A 101 -18.61 9.04 3.94
C ASN A 101 -17.90 9.29 2.60
N HIS A 102 -16.63 8.85 2.47
CA HIS A 102 -15.86 8.99 1.22
C HIS A 102 -16.26 7.95 0.18
N SER A 103 -16.67 6.75 0.62
CA SER A 103 -17.29 5.73 -0.20
C SER A 103 -18.55 5.21 0.48
N ASN A 104 -19.56 4.83 -0.30
CA ASN A 104 -20.78 4.30 0.27
C ASN A 104 -20.58 2.89 0.88
N LYS A 105 -21.44 2.51 1.84
CA LYS A 105 -21.30 1.24 2.56
C LYS A 105 -21.32 0.02 1.66
N LYS A 106 -22.15 0.02 0.62
CA LYS A 106 -22.26 -1.11 -0.31
C LYS A 106 -20.94 -1.32 -1.06
N SER A 107 -20.36 -0.25 -1.64
CA SER A 107 -19.08 -0.35 -2.34
C SER A 107 -17.96 -0.83 -1.43
N GLN A 108 -17.95 -0.41 -0.16
CA GLN A 108 -16.95 -0.87 0.81
C GLN A 108 -17.12 -2.38 1.10
N ILE A 109 -18.34 -2.87 1.30
CA ILE A 109 -18.64 -4.28 1.55
C ILE A 109 -18.25 -5.10 0.32
N ASP A 110 -18.72 -4.72 -0.87
CA ASP A 110 -18.44 -5.41 -2.12
C ASP A 110 -16.93 -5.50 -2.43
N SER A 111 -16.14 -4.52 -1.98
CA SER A 111 -14.68 -4.51 -2.12
C SER A 111 -13.96 -5.36 -1.07
N PHE A 112 -14.55 -5.56 0.08
CA PHE A 112 -13.93 -6.29 1.20
C PHE A 112 -14.18 -7.81 1.12
N GLU A 113 -15.30 -8.23 0.56
CA GLU A 113 -15.67 -9.63 0.33
C GLU A 113 -14.91 -10.28 -0.84
#